data_67ccb45db4f178a7ef520817312af123
#
_entry.id   67ccb45db4f178a7ef520817312af123
#
_cell.length_a   1.000
_cell.length_b   1.000
_cell.length_c   1.000
_cell.angle_alpha   90.00
_cell.angle_beta   90.00
_cell.angle_gamma   90.00
#
_symmetry.space_group_name_H-M   'P 1'
#
loop_
_entity.id
_entity.type
_entity.pdbx_description
1 polymer ?
#
loop_
_entity_poly.entity_id
_entity_poly.type
_entity_poly.pdbx_seq_one_letter_code
_entity_poly.pdbx_strand_id
1 'polypeptide(L)'
;MAQKKTVRNMMKERIQSQDTGGRKAIIDLEGMDPRTVYEELKHNYTNIYYNLFMDSIEWEGDIDYRESRFVMNKLWSVGRIAMRPLLAGQKIFTDWARDTYDWYGNPATVMLINEYNAPQSVIPSTPQVVDKDVAIGWVQPNHKPMRMSVDWYIRRLAQVDMVINTNLNLHKLPFLIPVDSSNQARLNNIVQRILNNEVFLFVGDADPALFKAVSTGAPYIIDKLCEYRHGLENELRTLMGIDNQGGYLNREQQNLDTTNSNNDIINMHRHGYVSEINAWCDRCRELGRDFRVKSTTKPVTMAHGDEQPGWDDTTGTAPREEE
;
A
#
# COMPACT_ATOMS: atom_id res chain seq x y z
N MET A 1 -15.81 -31.62 11.43
CA MET A 1 -15.97 -30.63 12.53
C MET A 1 -14.66 -30.25 13.24
N ALA A 2 -13.62 -31.05 13.23
CA ALA A 2 -12.32 -30.78 13.88
C ALA A 2 -11.51 -29.65 13.21
N GLN A 3 -11.50 -29.52 11.87
CA GLN A 3 -10.74 -28.48 11.15
C GLN A 3 -11.22 -27.04 11.39
N LYS A 4 -12.54 -26.82 11.59
CA LYS A 4 -13.07 -25.47 11.90
C LYS A 4 -12.70 -24.98 13.31
N LYS A 5 -12.45 -25.90 14.26
CA LYS A 5 -12.00 -25.55 15.61
C LYS A 5 -10.55 -25.09 15.65
N THR A 6 -9.69 -25.67 14.82
CA THR A 6 -8.25 -25.36 14.76
C THR A 6 -8.01 -23.95 14.19
N VAL A 7 -8.70 -23.55 13.11
CA VAL A 7 -8.59 -22.21 12.51
C VAL A 7 -9.12 -21.10 13.46
N ARG A 8 -10.19 -21.41 14.20
CA ARG A 8 -10.77 -20.46 15.18
C ARG A 8 -9.87 -20.27 16.42
N ASN A 9 -9.13 -21.28 16.82
CA ASN A 9 -8.16 -21.18 17.91
C ASN A 9 -6.91 -20.46 17.47
N MET A 10 -6.38 -20.70 16.26
CA MET A 10 -5.29 -19.94 15.68
C MET A 10 -5.62 -18.43 15.52
N MET A 11 -6.85 -18.10 15.12
CA MET A 11 -7.29 -16.67 15.08
C MET A 11 -7.38 -16.04 16.47
N LYS A 12 -7.83 -16.79 17.49
CA LYS A 12 -7.87 -16.29 18.87
C LYS A 12 -6.48 -16.08 19.47
N GLU A 13 -5.54 -16.96 19.20
CA GLU A 13 -4.15 -16.82 19.63
C GLU A 13 -3.47 -15.64 18.93
N ARG A 14 -3.76 -15.39 17.64
CA ARG A 14 -3.29 -14.20 16.91
C ARG A 14 -3.86 -12.89 17.47
N ILE A 15 -5.14 -12.85 17.85
CA ILE A 15 -5.76 -11.64 18.44
C ILE A 15 -5.16 -11.36 19.83
N GLN A 16 -4.87 -12.39 20.63
CA GLN A 16 -4.22 -12.22 21.92
C GLN A 16 -2.75 -11.82 21.84
N SER A 17 -2.03 -12.16 20.74
CA SER A 17 -0.65 -11.71 20.52
C SER A 17 -0.54 -10.25 20.03
N GLN A 18 -1.61 -9.68 19.50
CA GLN A 18 -1.65 -8.26 19.11
C GLN A 18 -1.83 -7.30 20.30
N ASP A 19 -2.31 -7.80 21.44
CA ASP A 19 -2.59 -6.97 22.65
C ASP A 19 -1.39 -6.84 23.60
N THR A 20 -0.29 -7.51 23.34
CA THR A 20 0.95 -7.36 24.12
C THR A 20 1.98 -6.51 23.39
N GLY A 21 1.86 -5.19 23.56
CA GLY A 21 2.92 -4.18 23.52
C GLY A 21 4.03 -4.34 22.47
N GLY A 22 3.85 -3.76 21.29
CA GLY A 22 4.88 -3.02 20.55
C GLY A 22 6.25 -3.62 20.22
N ARG A 23 6.49 -4.95 20.33
CA ARG A 23 7.77 -5.58 19.97
C ARG A 23 7.61 -7.08 19.75
N LYS A 24 7.02 -7.49 18.65
CA LYS A 24 7.25 -8.79 17.98
C LYS A 24 6.25 -8.97 16.83
N ALA A 25 6.45 -8.25 15.79
CA ALA A 25 5.98 -8.69 14.49
C ALA A 25 7.19 -8.82 13.55
N ILE A 26 8.24 -9.46 14.03
CA ILE A 26 9.08 -10.25 13.14
C ILE A 26 8.26 -11.50 12.98
N ILE A 27 7.47 -11.56 11.90
CA ILE A 27 6.82 -12.78 11.48
C ILE A 27 7.96 -13.76 11.25
N ASP A 28 8.02 -14.78 12.09
CA ASP A 28 8.97 -15.88 11.90
C ASP A 28 8.48 -16.64 10.67
N LEU A 29 8.97 -16.22 9.51
CA LEU A 29 8.66 -16.82 8.21
C LEU A 29 9.39 -18.17 8.02
N GLU A 30 10.27 -18.51 8.95
CA GLU A 30 11.03 -19.76 8.94
C GLU A 30 10.11 -20.92 9.34
N GLY A 31 9.92 -21.87 8.43
CA GLY A 31 9.06 -23.05 8.62
C GLY A 31 7.61 -22.90 8.16
N MET A 32 7.18 -21.76 7.64
CA MET A 32 5.88 -21.61 7.02
C MET A 32 5.85 -22.17 5.60
N ASP A 33 4.69 -22.69 5.19
CA ASP A 33 4.45 -23.04 3.79
C ASP A 33 4.61 -21.80 2.89
N PRO A 34 5.32 -21.88 1.75
CA PRO A 34 5.57 -20.75 0.85
C PRO A 34 4.32 -19.98 0.44
N ARG A 35 3.18 -20.67 0.31
CA ARG A 35 1.90 -20.04 0.00
C ARG A 35 1.41 -19.16 1.15
N THR A 36 1.59 -19.60 2.37
CA THR A 36 1.23 -18.83 3.57
C THR A 36 2.11 -17.60 3.68
N VAL A 37 3.42 -17.72 3.46
CA VAL A 37 4.37 -16.59 3.42
C VAL A 37 3.95 -15.55 2.38
N TYR A 38 3.61 -15.98 1.18
CA TYR A 38 3.14 -15.09 0.12
C TYR A 38 1.88 -14.31 0.52
N GLU A 39 0.86 -14.97 1.08
CA GLU A 39 -0.37 -14.31 1.50
C GLU A 39 -0.14 -13.36 2.68
N GLU A 40 0.77 -13.67 3.60
CA GLU A 40 1.16 -12.76 4.70
C GLU A 40 1.90 -11.52 4.17
N LEU A 41 2.86 -11.69 3.26
CA LEU A 41 3.55 -10.56 2.61
C LEU A 41 2.57 -9.66 1.86
N LYS A 42 1.69 -10.26 1.06
CA LYS A 42 0.66 -9.54 0.33
C LYS A 42 -0.29 -8.79 1.28
N HIS A 43 -0.70 -9.42 2.39
CA HIS A 43 -1.52 -8.77 3.40
C HIS A 43 -0.81 -7.59 4.04
N ASN A 44 0.48 -7.74 4.37
CA ASN A 44 1.30 -6.68 4.94
C ASN A 44 1.42 -5.48 3.98
N TYR A 45 1.76 -5.71 2.70
CA TYR A 45 1.80 -4.65 1.69
C TYR A 45 0.43 -3.99 1.50
N THR A 46 -0.65 -4.77 1.50
CA THR A 46 -2.01 -4.21 1.42
C THR A 46 -2.28 -3.24 2.57
N ASN A 47 -1.89 -3.58 3.80
CA ASN A 47 -2.06 -2.73 4.97
C ASN A 47 -1.20 -1.47 4.91
N ILE A 48 0.06 -1.58 4.45
CA ILE A 48 0.95 -0.43 4.28
C ILE A 48 0.32 0.58 3.31
N TYR A 49 -0.07 0.14 2.12
CA TYR A 49 -0.62 1.03 1.10
C TYR A 49 -2.04 1.51 1.42
N TYR A 50 -2.84 0.71 2.14
CA TYR A 50 -4.09 1.17 2.71
C TYR A 50 -3.89 2.33 3.67
N ASN A 51 -2.94 2.23 4.61
CA ASN A 51 -2.66 3.31 5.54
C ASN A 51 -2.12 4.56 4.82
N LEU A 52 -1.24 4.40 3.84
CA LEU A 52 -0.78 5.51 3.00
C LEU A 52 -1.92 6.21 2.26
N PHE A 53 -2.89 5.46 1.74
CA PHE A 53 -4.09 6.04 1.13
C PHE A 53 -4.95 6.77 2.16
N MET A 54 -5.16 6.20 3.35
CA MET A 54 -5.92 6.84 4.43
C MET A 54 -5.31 8.16 4.87
N ASP A 55 -3.97 8.25 4.88
CA ASP A 55 -3.23 9.42 5.32
C ASP A 55 -3.00 10.45 4.19
N SER A 56 -3.30 10.09 2.93
CA SER A 56 -3.10 10.98 1.78
C SER A 56 -4.16 12.07 1.63
N ILE A 57 -5.27 11.95 2.35
CA ILE A 57 -6.44 12.83 2.25
C ILE A 57 -6.81 13.36 3.63
N GLU A 58 -6.98 14.67 3.73
CA GLU A 58 -7.53 15.37 4.88
C GLU A 58 -8.95 15.84 4.57
N TRP A 59 -9.85 15.65 5.53
CA TRP A 59 -11.24 16.03 5.43
C TRP A 59 -11.50 17.32 6.19
N GLU A 60 -12.27 18.22 5.59
CA GLU A 60 -12.70 19.49 6.19
C GLU A 60 -14.21 19.63 6.11
N GLY A 61 -14.83 20.34 7.08
CA GLY A 61 -16.24 20.64 7.10
C GLY A 61 -17.07 19.67 7.94
N ASP A 62 -18.33 19.47 7.52
CA ASP A 62 -19.32 18.66 8.24
C ASP A 62 -19.11 17.15 8.04
N ILE A 63 -18.01 16.63 8.52
CA ILE A 63 -17.70 15.20 8.53
C ILE A 63 -16.86 14.85 9.76
N ASP A 64 -17.28 13.84 10.52
CA ASP A 64 -16.55 13.41 11.69
C ASP A 64 -15.45 12.37 11.34
N TYR A 65 -14.60 12.08 12.33
CA TYR A 65 -13.48 11.11 12.15
C TYR A 65 -13.98 9.70 11.80
N ARG A 66 -15.12 9.25 12.34
CA ARG A 66 -15.66 7.91 12.07
C ARG A 66 -16.24 7.83 10.68
N GLU A 67 -16.97 8.88 10.30
CA GLU A 67 -17.55 9.04 8.97
C GLU A 67 -16.46 9.06 7.89
N SER A 68 -15.42 9.89 8.08
CA SER A 68 -14.31 10.00 7.13
C SER A 68 -13.57 8.68 6.95
N ARG A 69 -13.30 7.95 8.03
CA ARG A 69 -12.69 6.61 7.97
C ARG A 69 -13.58 5.61 7.24
N PHE A 70 -14.89 5.64 7.49
CA PHE A 70 -15.84 4.77 6.78
C PHE A 70 -15.84 5.06 5.27
N VAL A 71 -15.93 6.34 4.89
CA VAL A 71 -15.89 6.77 3.49
C VAL A 71 -14.60 6.32 2.83
N MET A 72 -13.43 6.60 3.44
CA MET A 72 -12.14 6.20 2.90
C MET A 72 -12.00 4.69 2.72
N ASN A 73 -12.51 3.91 3.69
CA ASN A 73 -12.52 2.44 3.57
C ASN A 73 -13.36 1.98 2.37
N LYS A 74 -14.53 2.58 2.13
CA LYS A 74 -15.37 2.28 0.97
C LYS A 74 -14.72 2.68 -0.35
N LEU A 75 -14.10 3.86 -0.41
CA LEU A 75 -13.36 4.32 -1.58
C LEU A 75 -12.15 3.41 -1.89
N TRP A 76 -11.47 2.91 -0.86
CA TRP A 76 -10.40 1.93 -1.03
C TRP A 76 -10.90 0.59 -1.53
N SER A 77 -11.91 0.01 -0.87
CA SER A 77 -12.32 -1.39 -1.05
C SER A 77 -13.31 -1.61 -2.19
N VAL A 78 -14.28 -0.69 -2.35
CA VAL A 78 -15.39 -0.76 -3.31
C VAL A 78 -15.23 0.28 -4.42
N GLY A 79 -14.58 1.40 -4.14
CA GLY A 79 -14.32 2.50 -5.08
C GLY A 79 -15.48 3.47 -5.24
N ARG A 80 -16.52 3.31 -4.46
CA ARG A 80 -17.74 4.13 -4.54
C ARG A 80 -18.35 4.34 -3.17
N ILE A 81 -19.13 5.40 -3.04
CA ILE A 81 -19.82 5.83 -1.82
C ILE A 81 -21.12 6.53 -2.17
N ALA A 82 -22.08 6.46 -1.27
CA ALA A 82 -23.29 7.27 -1.30
C ALA A 82 -23.44 8.02 0.02
N MET A 83 -23.90 9.28 -0.06
CA MET A 83 -24.33 10.07 1.08
C MET A 83 -25.84 10.32 0.94
N ARG A 84 -26.60 10.00 1.98
CA ARG A 84 -28.01 10.31 2.08
C ARG A 84 -28.24 11.27 3.23
N PRO A 85 -28.87 12.44 3.00
CA PRO A 85 -29.28 13.32 4.08
C PRO A 85 -30.46 12.70 4.84
N LEU A 86 -30.48 12.87 6.15
CA LEU A 86 -31.54 12.46 7.04
C LEU A 86 -32.21 13.68 7.67
N LEU A 87 -33.32 13.45 8.34
CA LEU A 87 -34.01 14.49 9.11
C LEU A 87 -33.13 15.06 10.22
N ALA A 88 -33.43 16.26 10.68
CA ALA A 88 -32.75 16.96 11.76
C ALA A 88 -31.23 17.19 11.55
N GLY A 89 -30.82 17.33 10.28
CA GLY A 89 -29.43 17.65 10.00
C GLY A 89 -28.46 16.47 10.04
N GLN A 90 -28.94 15.24 10.21
CA GLN A 90 -28.12 14.04 10.16
C GLN A 90 -27.84 13.60 8.71
N LYS A 91 -26.85 12.75 8.54
CA LYS A 91 -26.48 12.11 7.27
C LYS A 91 -26.04 10.68 7.50
N ILE A 92 -26.09 9.87 6.46
CA ILE A 92 -25.53 8.54 6.48
C ILE A 92 -24.71 8.29 5.21
N PHE A 93 -23.59 7.61 5.39
CA PHE A 93 -22.75 7.11 4.31
C PHE A 93 -22.95 5.60 4.16
N THR A 94 -23.08 5.12 2.94
CA THR A 94 -23.28 3.70 2.65
C THR A 94 -22.76 3.34 1.26
N ASP A 95 -22.63 2.05 0.98
CA ASP A 95 -22.44 1.55 -0.38
C ASP A 95 -23.79 1.54 -1.12
N TRP A 96 -23.75 1.41 -2.44
CA TRP A 96 -24.92 1.41 -3.28
C TRP A 96 -24.80 0.44 -4.46
N ALA A 97 -25.92 -0.05 -4.96
CA ALA A 97 -26.02 -0.83 -6.19
C ALA A 97 -26.78 -0.03 -7.25
N ARG A 98 -26.40 -0.21 -8.49
CA ARG A 98 -27.05 0.43 -9.64
C ARG A 98 -28.45 -0.16 -9.82
N ASP A 99 -29.41 0.70 -10.15
CA ASP A 99 -30.79 0.30 -10.47
C ASP A 99 -31.14 0.71 -11.92
N THR A 100 -31.26 2.01 -12.22
CA THR A 100 -31.49 2.50 -13.58
C THR A 100 -30.38 3.43 -14.04
N TYR A 101 -30.33 3.68 -15.36
CA TYR A 101 -29.35 4.54 -16.00
C TYR A 101 -29.98 5.70 -16.74
N ASP A 102 -29.25 6.79 -16.86
CA ASP A 102 -29.55 7.87 -17.79
C ASP A 102 -29.10 7.53 -19.23
N TRP A 103 -29.31 8.48 -20.15
CA TRP A 103 -28.94 8.35 -21.56
C TRP A 103 -27.41 8.26 -21.80
N TYR A 104 -26.60 8.65 -20.83
CA TYR A 104 -25.13 8.63 -20.89
C TYR A 104 -24.53 7.44 -20.15
N GLY A 105 -25.38 6.56 -19.60
CA GLY A 105 -24.94 5.39 -18.83
C GLY A 105 -24.55 5.68 -17.39
N ASN A 106 -24.87 6.88 -16.87
CA ASN A 106 -24.70 7.18 -15.46
C ASN A 106 -25.88 6.62 -14.65
N PRO A 107 -25.70 6.28 -13.37
CA PRO A 107 -26.79 5.86 -12.51
C PRO A 107 -27.82 6.99 -12.32
N ALA A 108 -29.06 6.76 -12.73
CA ALA A 108 -30.19 7.67 -12.50
C ALA A 108 -30.87 7.37 -11.17
N THR A 109 -31.02 6.07 -10.85
CA THR A 109 -31.47 5.61 -9.53
C THR A 109 -30.57 4.54 -8.99
N VAL A 110 -30.45 4.47 -7.66
CA VAL A 110 -29.58 3.52 -6.96
C VAL A 110 -30.30 2.89 -5.76
N MET A 111 -29.95 1.66 -5.46
CA MET A 111 -30.34 0.97 -4.25
C MET A 111 -29.23 1.12 -3.20
N LEU A 112 -29.57 1.63 -2.03
CA LEU A 112 -28.61 1.71 -0.92
C LEU A 112 -28.42 0.35 -0.27
N ILE A 113 -27.15 0.00 0.03
CA ILE A 113 -26.79 -1.29 0.61
C ILE A 113 -26.81 -1.17 2.13
N ASN A 114 -27.69 -1.90 2.78
CA ASN A 114 -27.82 -1.92 4.23
C ASN A 114 -26.94 -3.02 4.86
N GLU A 115 -25.65 -2.72 5.07
CA GLU A 115 -24.68 -3.68 5.62
C GLU A 115 -24.85 -3.91 7.14
N TYR A 116 -25.44 -2.95 7.85
CA TYR A 116 -25.47 -2.94 9.33
C TYR A 116 -26.88 -3.01 9.89
N ASN A 117 -27.86 -3.46 9.10
CA ASN A 117 -29.25 -3.59 9.51
C ASN A 117 -29.85 -2.28 10.08
N ALA A 118 -29.51 -1.15 9.47
CA ALA A 118 -30.11 0.13 9.83
C ALA A 118 -31.63 0.13 9.56
N PRO A 119 -32.42 0.91 10.31
CA PRO A 119 -33.84 1.04 10.05
C PRO A 119 -34.13 1.53 8.63
N GLN A 120 -35.26 1.14 8.05
CA GLN A 120 -35.67 1.58 6.69
C GLN A 120 -35.86 3.11 6.56
N SER A 121 -36.13 3.79 7.67
CA SER A 121 -36.16 5.26 7.69
C SER A 121 -34.74 5.87 7.41
N VAL A 122 -33.69 5.14 7.70
CA VAL A 122 -32.30 5.54 7.50
C VAL A 122 -31.78 5.03 6.16
N ILE A 123 -31.92 3.73 5.89
CA ILE A 123 -31.53 3.09 4.61
C ILE A 123 -32.79 2.43 4.02
N PRO A 124 -33.50 3.12 3.10
CA PRO A 124 -34.73 2.59 2.49
C PRO A 124 -34.41 1.45 1.52
N SER A 125 -35.35 0.49 1.44
CA SER A 125 -35.29 -0.61 0.47
C SER A 125 -35.83 -0.23 -0.92
N THR A 126 -36.20 1.04 -1.13
CA THR A 126 -36.67 1.56 -2.41
C THR A 126 -35.54 2.26 -3.17
N PRO A 127 -35.57 2.25 -4.51
CA PRO A 127 -34.62 3.01 -5.31
C PRO A 127 -34.62 4.50 -4.92
N GLN A 128 -33.42 5.08 -4.86
CA GLN A 128 -33.23 6.49 -4.54
C GLN A 128 -32.77 7.23 -5.80
N VAL A 129 -33.35 8.41 -6.03
CA VAL A 129 -32.98 9.25 -7.18
C VAL A 129 -31.67 9.96 -6.90
N VAL A 130 -30.69 9.79 -7.81
CA VAL A 130 -29.37 10.42 -7.70
C VAL A 130 -29.52 11.94 -7.79
N ASP A 131 -28.71 12.66 -7.02
CA ASP A 131 -28.65 14.12 -6.88
C ASP A 131 -29.94 14.79 -6.35
N LYS A 132 -30.96 13.98 -5.98
CA LYS A 132 -32.18 14.44 -5.31
C LYS A 132 -32.31 13.85 -3.91
N ASP A 133 -32.25 12.53 -3.81
CA ASP A 133 -32.40 11.78 -2.56
C ASP A 133 -31.04 11.36 -1.99
N VAL A 134 -30.03 11.20 -2.86
CA VAL A 134 -28.71 10.67 -2.53
C VAL A 134 -27.65 11.24 -3.45
N ALA A 135 -26.48 11.60 -2.90
CA ALA A 135 -25.30 11.95 -3.67
C ALA A 135 -24.38 10.74 -3.75
N ILE A 136 -24.08 10.30 -4.97
CA ILE A 136 -23.14 9.19 -5.21
C ILE A 136 -21.80 9.69 -5.68
N GLY A 137 -20.72 8.98 -5.32
CA GLY A 137 -19.37 9.33 -5.68
C GLY A 137 -18.48 8.14 -5.96
N TRP A 138 -17.35 8.40 -6.61
CA TRP A 138 -16.30 7.44 -6.90
C TRP A 138 -14.95 7.98 -6.47
N VAL A 139 -13.98 7.08 -6.30
CA VAL A 139 -12.60 7.46 -5.97
C VAL A 139 -11.78 7.81 -7.22
N GLN A 140 -12.15 7.26 -8.37
CA GLN A 140 -11.43 7.42 -9.63
C GLN A 140 -12.39 7.57 -10.81
N PRO A 141 -12.01 8.29 -11.88
CA PRO A 141 -12.82 8.45 -13.09
C PRO A 141 -13.20 7.14 -13.78
N ASN A 142 -12.40 6.09 -13.60
CA ASN A 142 -12.66 4.75 -14.16
C ASN A 142 -13.66 3.93 -13.32
N HIS A 143 -14.19 4.49 -12.22
CA HIS A 143 -15.13 3.87 -11.28
C HIS A 143 -14.61 2.57 -10.63
N LYS A 144 -13.30 2.38 -10.58
CA LYS A 144 -12.67 1.23 -9.94
C LYS A 144 -12.21 1.58 -8.52
N PRO A 145 -12.19 0.61 -7.60
CA PRO A 145 -11.64 0.83 -6.26
C PRO A 145 -10.13 1.07 -6.31
N MET A 146 -9.62 1.91 -5.41
CA MET A 146 -8.18 2.17 -5.31
C MET A 146 -7.38 0.89 -5.10
N ARG A 147 -7.87 -0.02 -4.26
CA ARG A 147 -7.28 -1.34 -4.03
C ARG A 147 -7.02 -2.11 -5.33
N MET A 148 -7.95 -2.06 -6.29
CA MET A 148 -7.82 -2.79 -7.56
C MET A 148 -6.66 -2.22 -8.40
N SER A 149 -6.45 -0.91 -8.38
CA SER A 149 -5.36 -0.25 -9.10
C SER A 149 -3.98 -0.63 -8.54
N VAL A 150 -3.87 -0.85 -7.22
CA VAL A 150 -2.61 -1.18 -6.55
C VAL A 150 -2.35 -2.68 -6.40
N ASP A 151 -3.35 -3.56 -6.53
CA ASP A 151 -3.25 -5.00 -6.24
C ASP A 151 -2.17 -5.71 -7.08
N TRP A 152 -1.99 -5.29 -8.33
CA TRP A 152 -0.95 -5.86 -9.20
C TRP A 152 0.46 -5.61 -8.63
N TYR A 153 0.73 -4.38 -8.20
CA TYR A 153 2.02 -4.00 -7.60
C TYR A 153 2.25 -4.74 -6.27
N ILE A 154 1.22 -4.82 -5.43
CA ILE A 154 1.28 -5.55 -4.15
C ILE A 154 1.65 -7.01 -4.35
N ARG A 155 1.01 -7.69 -5.32
CA ARG A 155 1.34 -9.07 -5.66
C ARG A 155 2.76 -9.20 -6.17
N ARG A 156 3.22 -8.26 -6.97
CA ARG A 156 4.57 -8.27 -7.52
C ARG A 156 5.62 -8.05 -6.43
N LEU A 157 5.40 -7.10 -5.52
CA LEU A 157 6.26 -6.86 -4.37
C LEU A 157 6.40 -8.10 -3.49
N ALA A 158 5.28 -8.74 -3.15
CA ALA A 158 5.29 -9.99 -2.38
C ALA A 158 6.07 -11.10 -3.09
N GLN A 159 5.95 -11.24 -4.41
CA GLN A 159 6.73 -12.20 -5.19
C GLN A 159 8.23 -11.90 -5.17
N VAL A 160 8.61 -10.63 -5.31
CA VAL A 160 10.03 -10.21 -5.30
C VAL A 160 10.65 -10.51 -3.94
N ASP A 161 9.97 -10.22 -2.84
CA ASP A 161 10.47 -10.53 -1.50
C ASP A 161 10.64 -12.05 -1.28
N MET A 162 9.72 -12.86 -1.80
CA MET A 162 9.90 -14.32 -1.78
C MET A 162 11.12 -14.77 -2.57
N VAL A 163 11.37 -14.18 -3.74
CA VAL A 163 12.55 -14.52 -4.56
C VAL A 163 13.83 -14.09 -3.86
N ILE A 164 13.85 -12.89 -3.24
CA ILE A 164 14.99 -12.41 -2.43
C ILE A 164 15.27 -13.42 -1.32
N ASN A 165 14.26 -13.80 -0.55
CA ASN A 165 14.42 -14.77 0.54
C ASN A 165 14.92 -16.14 0.03
N THR A 166 14.36 -16.62 -1.08
CA THR A 166 14.82 -17.87 -1.71
C THR A 166 16.30 -17.77 -2.14
N ASN A 167 16.70 -16.66 -2.77
CA ASN A 167 18.08 -16.46 -3.19
C ASN A 167 19.03 -16.38 -1.99
N LEU A 168 18.65 -15.70 -0.90
CA LEU A 168 19.40 -15.69 0.36
C LEU A 168 19.58 -17.11 0.93
N ASN A 169 18.50 -17.90 0.95
CA ASN A 169 18.58 -19.28 1.46
C ASN A 169 19.45 -20.19 0.58
N LEU A 170 19.41 -20.01 -0.75
CA LEU A 170 20.30 -20.73 -1.66
C LEU A 170 21.78 -20.39 -1.45
N HIS A 171 22.07 -19.15 -1.03
CA HIS A 171 23.45 -18.76 -0.68
C HIS A 171 23.88 -19.25 0.71
N LYS A 172 22.95 -19.44 1.65
CA LYS A 172 23.22 -20.11 2.93
C LYS A 172 23.52 -21.61 2.73
N LEU A 173 22.80 -22.25 1.78
CA LEU A 173 22.92 -23.65 1.46
C LEU A 173 23.23 -23.83 -0.04
N PRO A 174 24.48 -23.52 -0.48
CA PRO A 174 24.82 -23.53 -1.90
C PRO A 174 24.91 -24.94 -2.51
N PHE A 175 24.62 -25.97 -1.71
CA PHE A 175 24.83 -27.36 -2.10
C PHE A 175 23.59 -28.21 -1.88
N LEU A 176 23.30 -29.06 -2.84
CA LEU A 176 22.34 -30.15 -2.70
C LEU A 176 23.04 -31.36 -2.07
N ILE A 177 22.56 -31.82 -0.93
CA ILE A 177 23.09 -32.98 -0.24
C ILE A 177 22.14 -34.14 -0.48
N PRO A 178 22.57 -35.26 -1.11
CA PRO A 178 21.73 -36.42 -1.29
C PRO A 178 21.39 -37.02 0.08
N VAL A 179 20.11 -37.31 0.30
CA VAL A 179 19.58 -37.79 1.57
C VAL A 179 19.19 -39.25 1.43
N ASP A 180 19.72 -40.09 2.32
CA ASP A 180 19.27 -41.47 2.51
C ASP A 180 18.29 -41.50 3.67
N SER A 181 17.32 -42.41 3.62
CA SER A 181 16.26 -42.56 4.67
C SER A 181 16.82 -42.71 6.08
N SER A 182 18.02 -43.27 6.22
CA SER A 182 18.71 -43.43 7.51
C SER A 182 19.29 -42.13 8.10
N ASN A 183 19.56 -41.11 7.26
CA ASN A 183 20.22 -39.86 7.64
C ASN A 183 19.30 -38.63 7.60
N GLN A 184 18.05 -38.79 7.16
CA GLN A 184 17.13 -37.69 6.90
C GLN A 184 16.93 -36.76 8.12
N ALA A 185 16.67 -37.36 9.31
CA ALA A 185 16.44 -36.55 10.51
C ALA A 185 17.66 -35.77 10.95
N ARG A 186 18.87 -36.32 10.78
CA ARG A 186 20.13 -35.64 11.11
C ARG A 186 20.44 -34.52 10.16
N LEU A 187 20.23 -34.70 8.85
CA LEU A 187 20.43 -33.72 7.82
C LEU A 187 19.42 -32.57 7.95
N ASN A 188 18.14 -32.87 8.24
CA ASN A 188 17.14 -31.85 8.52
C ASN A 188 17.57 -30.95 9.69
N ASN A 189 18.11 -31.52 10.77
CA ASN A 189 18.59 -30.75 11.91
C ASN A 189 19.77 -29.83 11.52
N ILE A 190 20.74 -30.32 10.72
CA ILE A 190 21.86 -29.53 10.22
C ILE A 190 21.36 -28.38 9.33
N VAL A 191 20.43 -28.67 8.42
CA VAL A 191 19.82 -27.65 7.54
C VAL A 191 19.11 -26.57 8.36
N GLN A 192 18.31 -26.95 9.36
CA GLN A 192 17.63 -25.99 10.23
C GLN A 192 18.63 -25.10 11.00
N ARG A 193 19.71 -25.67 11.51
CA ARG A 193 20.76 -24.90 12.21
C ARG A 193 21.46 -23.91 11.30
N ILE A 194 21.74 -24.27 10.03
CA ILE A 194 22.30 -23.35 9.02
C ILE A 194 21.30 -22.23 8.68
N LEU A 195 20.03 -22.56 8.50
CA LEU A 195 18.97 -21.59 8.24
C LEU A 195 18.82 -20.60 9.40
N ASN A 196 18.98 -21.08 10.64
CA ASN A 196 18.97 -20.26 11.86
C ASN A 196 20.25 -19.43 12.07
N ASN A 197 21.15 -19.36 11.07
CA ASN A 197 22.41 -18.62 11.11
C ASN A 197 23.40 -19.08 12.21
N GLU A 198 23.38 -20.37 12.59
CA GLU A 198 24.40 -20.90 13.49
C GLU A 198 25.78 -20.94 12.79
N VAL A 199 26.74 -20.18 13.32
CA VAL A 199 28.09 -19.98 12.71
C VAL A 199 28.93 -21.25 12.81
N PHE A 200 28.73 -22.10 13.81
CA PHE A 200 29.49 -23.33 14.04
C PHE A 200 28.56 -24.55 14.08
N LEU A 201 28.83 -25.49 13.18
CA LEU A 201 28.19 -26.79 13.13
C LEU A 201 29.17 -27.86 13.59
N PHE A 202 28.97 -28.38 14.78
CA PHE A 202 29.69 -29.56 15.23
C PHE A 202 28.99 -30.80 14.64
N VAL A 203 29.59 -31.38 13.62
CA VAL A 203 29.17 -32.65 13.02
C VAL A 203 30.04 -33.73 13.64
N GLY A 204 29.48 -34.52 14.57
CA GLY A 204 30.18 -35.70 15.10
C GLY A 204 30.50 -36.70 13.97
N ASP A 205 31.16 -37.84 14.24
CA ASP A 205 31.67 -38.88 13.32
C ASP A 205 30.82 -39.12 12.04
N ALA A 206 30.74 -38.13 11.17
CA ALA A 206 30.09 -38.18 9.89
C ALA A 206 31.10 -38.57 8.83
N ASP A 207 30.83 -39.62 8.09
CA ASP A 207 31.64 -40.00 6.93
C ASP A 207 31.70 -38.81 5.93
N PRO A 208 32.90 -38.27 5.63
CA PRO A 208 33.03 -37.18 4.65
C PRO A 208 32.48 -37.51 3.28
N ALA A 209 32.31 -38.79 2.93
CA ALA A 209 31.68 -39.23 1.69
C ALA A 209 30.18 -38.93 1.60
N LEU A 210 29.51 -38.73 2.75
CA LEU A 210 28.10 -38.33 2.81
C LEU A 210 27.84 -36.89 2.37
N PHE A 211 28.87 -36.04 2.32
CA PHE A 211 28.80 -34.64 1.93
C PHE A 211 29.23 -34.40 0.48
N LYS A 212 28.94 -35.32 -0.44
CA LYS A 212 29.02 -35.01 -1.88
C LYS A 212 27.99 -33.98 -2.26
N ALA A 213 28.36 -32.73 -2.03
CA ALA A 213 27.49 -31.61 -2.31
C ALA A 213 27.56 -31.27 -3.80
N VAL A 214 26.37 -31.19 -4.44
CA VAL A 214 26.24 -30.65 -5.81
C VAL A 214 25.94 -29.17 -5.69
N SER A 215 26.81 -28.33 -6.27
CA SER A 215 26.57 -26.88 -6.28
C SER A 215 25.26 -26.56 -6.98
N THR A 216 24.42 -25.72 -6.38
CA THR A 216 23.18 -25.23 -7.01
C THR A 216 23.44 -24.33 -8.19
N GLY A 217 24.66 -23.74 -8.33
CA GLY A 217 25.02 -22.78 -9.36
C GLY A 217 24.17 -21.53 -9.37
N ALA A 218 23.39 -21.28 -8.32
CA ALA A 218 22.51 -20.11 -8.23
C ALA A 218 23.33 -18.82 -8.19
N PRO A 219 23.12 -17.88 -9.14
CA PRO A 219 23.81 -16.60 -9.12
C PRO A 219 23.33 -15.72 -7.97
N TYR A 220 24.21 -14.92 -7.40
CA TYR A 220 23.82 -13.85 -6.47
C TYR A 220 23.20 -12.69 -7.25
N ILE A 221 21.90 -12.46 -7.05
CA ILE A 221 21.13 -11.42 -7.75
C ILE A 221 20.34 -10.51 -6.80
N ILE A 222 20.64 -10.56 -5.49
CA ILE A 222 19.85 -9.87 -4.47
C ILE A 222 19.87 -8.37 -4.69
N ASP A 223 21.00 -7.77 -5.04
CA ASP A 223 21.10 -6.32 -5.27
C ASP A 223 20.16 -5.88 -6.40
N LYS A 224 20.15 -6.61 -7.52
CA LYS A 224 19.25 -6.33 -8.65
C LYS A 224 17.76 -6.52 -8.27
N LEU A 225 17.46 -7.49 -7.44
CA LEU A 225 16.09 -7.70 -6.94
C LEU A 225 15.67 -6.59 -5.98
N CYS A 226 16.56 -6.10 -5.14
CA CYS A 226 16.32 -4.95 -4.27
C CYS A 226 16.09 -3.67 -5.08
N GLU A 227 16.90 -3.40 -6.10
CA GLU A 227 16.69 -2.27 -7.03
C GLU A 227 15.33 -2.38 -7.73
N TYR A 228 14.98 -3.56 -8.23
CA TYR A 228 13.69 -3.80 -8.87
C TYR A 228 12.53 -3.60 -7.89
N ARG A 229 12.64 -4.07 -6.64
CA ARG A 229 11.64 -3.84 -5.59
C ARG A 229 11.43 -2.36 -5.34
N HIS A 230 12.52 -1.59 -5.18
CA HIS A 230 12.43 -0.15 -4.99
C HIS A 230 11.82 0.57 -6.20
N GLY A 231 12.11 0.11 -7.41
CA GLY A 231 11.45 0.60 -8.62
C GLY A 231 9.93 0.41 -8.55
N LEU A 232 9.46 -0.79 -8.19
CA LEU A 232 8.03 -1.09 -8.03
C LEU A 232 7.36 -0.26 -6.92
N GLU A 233 8.06 -0.06 -5.79
CA GLU A 233 7.56 0.79 -4.69
C GLU A 233 7.40 2.25 -5.14
N ASN A 234 8.36 2.77 -5.90
CA ASN A 234 8.29 4.12 -6.43
C ASN A 234 7.18 4.29 -7.47
N GLU A 235 7.04 3.34 -8.40
CA GLU A 235 5.94 3.34 -9.37
C GLU A 235 4.57 3.30 -8.67
N LEU A 236 4.44 2.46 -7.64
CA LEU A 236 3.19 2.36 -6.88
C LEU A 236 2.87 3.64 -6.12
N ARG A 237 3.87 4.28 -5.49
CA ARG A 237 3.68 5.58 -4.83
C ARG A 237 3.27 6.65 -5.83
N THR A 238 3.92 6.69 -7.00
CA THR A 238 3.55 7.59 -8.10
C THR A 238 2.10 7.39 -8.53
N LEU A 239 1.68 6.12 -8.74
CA LEU A 239 0.30 5.78 -9.09
C LEU A 239 -0.71 6.25 -8.04
N MET A 240 -0.34 6.19 -6.77
CA MET A 240 -1.17 6.67 -5.66
C MET A 240 -1.08 8.19 -5.44
N GLY A 241 -0.32 8.91 -6.25
CA GLY A 241 -0.12 10.35 -6.08
C GLY A 241 0.64 10.73 -4.80
N ILE A 242 1.45 9.79 -4.27
CA ILE A 242 2.25 9.99 -3.05
C ILE A 242 3.68 10.30 -3.47
N ASP A 243 4.30 11.28 -2.81
CA ASP A 243 5.66 11.68 -3.11
C ASP A 243 6.61 10.48 -2.93
N ASN A 244 7.32 10.16 -3.98
CA ASN A 244 8.42 9.23 -3.94
C ASN A 244 9.71 10.09 -3.89
N GLN A 245 10.46 9.97 -2.83
CA GLN A 245 11.83 10.45 -2.88
C GLN A 245 12.52 9.55 -3.91
N GLY A 246 12.98 10.12 -5.02
CA GLY A 246 13.79 9.44 -6.04
C GLY A 246 15.06 8.87 -5.40
N GLY A 247 14.88 7.95 -4.48
CA GLY A 247 15.92 7.30 -3.73
C GLY A 247 16.53 6.19 -4.56
N TYR A 248 17.81 6.07 -4.51
CA TYR A 248 18.73 5.10 -5.11
C TYR A 248 19.27 5.40 -6.50
N LEU A 249 18.74 6.31 -7.27
CA LEU A 249 19.54 6.89 -8.33
C LEU A 249 20.61 7.77 -7.68
N ASN A 250 21.88 7.49 -7.96
CA ASN A 250 23.00 8.29 -7.48
C ASN A 250 22.64 9.76 -7.66
N ARG A 251 22.85 10.60 -6.63
CA ARG A 251 22.55 12.03 -6.65
C ARG A 251 23.10 12.76 -7.90
N GLU A 252 24.10 12.20 -8.54
CA GLU A 252 24.74 12.68 -9.76
C GLU A 252 23.89 12.43 -11.04
N GLN A 253 22.89 11.55 -11.00
CA GLN A 253 22.03 11.21 -12.14
C GLN A 253 20.62 11.81 -12.05
N GLN A 254 20.29 12.49 -10.96
CA GLN A 254 19.04 13.22 -10.83
C GLN A 254 19.12 14.54 -11.60
N ASN A 255 18.76 14.49 -12.87
CA ASN A 255 18.55 15.69 -13.65
C ASN A 255 17.29 16.41 -13.12
N LEU A 256 17.35 17.73 -12.94
CA LEU A 256 16.23 18.55 -12.46
C LEU A 256 14.96 18.27 -13.29
N ASP A 257 15.13 18.05 -14.60
CA ASP A 257 14.03 17.79 -15.54
C ASP A 257 13.33 16.44 -15.27
N THR A 258 14.07 15.40 -14.91
CA THR A 258 13.48 14.09 -14.57
C THR A 258 12.73 14.13 -13.24
N THR A 259 13.23 14.90 -12.28
CA THR A 259 12.55 15.09 -10.99
C THR A 259 11.26 15.89 -11.18
N ASN A 260 11.28 16.96 -11.97
CA ASN A 260 10.11 17.77 -12.27
C ASN A 260 9.04 16.95 -13.03
N SER A 261 9.42 16.19 -14.03
CA SER A 261 8.50 15.33 -14.80
C SER A 261 7.84 14.27 -13.90
N ASN A 262 8.58 13.67 -12.96
CA ASN A 262 8.02 12.73 -12.01
C ASN A 262 7.01 13.38 -11.06
N ASN A 263 7.33 14.58 -10.58
CA ASN A 263 6.45 15.35 -9.70
C ASN A 263 5.14 15.77 -10.40
N ASP A 264 5.20 16.10 -11.68
CA ASP A 264 4.01 16.40 -12.49
C ASP A 264 3.09 15.19 -12.62
N ILE A 265 3.65 14.01 -12.83
CA ILE A 265 2.88 12.74 -12.89
C ILE A 265 2.24 12.44 -11.54
N ILE A 266 2.98 12.56 -10.44
CA ILE A 266 2.46 12.37 -9.08
C ILE A 266 1.30 13.34 -8.82
N ASN A 267 1.48 14.62 -9.16
CA ASN A 267 0.45 15.64 -8.98
C ASN A 267 -0.79 15.35 -9.84
N MET A 268 -0.62 14.87 -11.07
CA MET A 268 -1.72 14.48 -11.94
C MET A 268 -2.54 13.31 -11.37
N HIS A 269 -1.89 12.27 -10.88
CA HIS A 269 -2.57 11.15 -10.24
C HIS A 269 -3.30 11.58 -8.96
N ARG A 270 -2.64 12.39 -8.13
CA ARG A 270 -3.24 12.96 -6.91
C ARG A 270 -4.46 13.81 -7.22
N HIS A 271 -4.33 14.72 -8.19
CA HIS A 271 -5.44 15.56 -8.62
C HIS A 271 -6.62 14.74 -9.12
N GLY A 272 -6.36 13.64 -9.82
CA GLY A 272 -7.41 12.78 -10.37
C GLY A 272 -8.37 12.26 -9.31
N TYR A 273 -7.90 11.65 -8.23
CA TYR A 273 -8.81 11.12 -7.21
C TYR A 273 -9.33 12.20 -6.25
N VAL A 274 -8.56 13.24 -5.95
CA VAL A 274 -9.01 14.35 -5.11
C VAL A 274 -10.13 15.14 -5.80
N SER A 275 -10.02 15.38 -7.11
CA SER A 275 -11.07 16.07 -7.88
C SER A 275 -12.36 15.26 -7.96
N GLU A 276 -12.27 13.93 -8.15
CA GLU A 276 -13.45 13.05 -8.16
C GLU A 276 -14.17 13.03 -6.81
N ILE A 277 -13.42 12.95 -5.72
CA ILE A 277 -14.01 12.98 -4.37
C ILE A 277 -14.63 14.38 -4.12
N ASN A 278 -13.98 15.47 -4.52
CA ASN A 278 -14.54 16.82 -4.38
C ASN A 278 -15.77 17.03 -5.26
N ALA A 279 -15.85 16.47 -6.46
CA ALA A 279 -17.04 16.49 -7.28
C ALA A 279 -18.22 15.79 -6.60
N TRP A 280 -17.95 14.72 -5.84
CA TRP A 280 -18.97 14.11 -4.98
C TRP A 280 -19.33 15.01 -3.79
N CYS A 281 -18.35 15.64 -3.14
CA CYS A 281 -18.60 16.59 -2.05
C CYS A 281 -19.47 17.78 -2.50
N ASP A 282 -19.26 18.28 -3.72
CA ASP A 282 -20.10 19.35 -4.29
C ASP A 282 -21.56 18.90 -4.43
N ARG A 283 -21.83 17.67 -4.88
CA ARG A 283 -23.18 17.09 -4.89
C ARG A 283 -23.76 16.92 -3.49
N CYS A 284 -22.94 16.54 -2.51
CA CYS A 284 -23.36 16.48 -1.12
C CYS A 284 -23.75 17.85 -0.56
N ARG A 285 -23.08 18.93 -1.01
CA ARG A 285 -23.39 20.31 -0.63
C ARG A 285 -24.76 20.73 -1.18
N GLU A 286 -25.12 20.34 -2.39
CA GLU A 286 -26.46 20.58 -2.96
C GLU A 286 -27.57 19.92 -2.12
N LEU A 287 -27.24 18.82 -1.46
CA LEU A 287 -28.12 18.14 -0.50
C LEU A 287 -27.99 18.67 0.95
N GLY A 288 -27.36 19.83 1.13
CA GLY A 288 -27.23 20.52 2.41
C GLY A 288 -26.12 19.98 3.34
N ARG A 289 -25.07 19.34 2.77
CA ARG A 289 -23.94 18.81 3.50
C ARG A 289 -22.63 19.32 2.94
N ASP A 290 -21.96 20.21 3.68
CA ASP A 290 -20.73 20.87 3.22
C ASP A 290 -19.51 20.26 3.89
N PHE A 291 -18.79 19.46 3.13
CA PHE A 291 -17.47 18.93 3.46
C PHE A 291 -16.62 18.83 2.20
N ARG A 292 -15.31 18.80 2.38
CA ARG A 292 -14.34 18.75 1.28
C ARG A 292 -13.13 17.91 1.65
N VAL A 293 -12.37 17.54 0.63
CA VAL A 293 -11.08 16.88 0.80
C VAL A 293 -9.95 17.75 0.29
N LYS A 294 -8.83 17.68 1.02
CA LYS A 294 -7.55 18.22 0.61
C LYS A 294 -6.50 17.10 0.62
N SER A 295 -5.50 17.24 -0.24
CA SER A 295 -4.34 16.38 -0.15
C SER A 295 -3.48 16.80 1.03
N THR A 296 -3.06 15.86 1.88
CA THR A 296 -2.11 16.10 2.98
C THR A 296 -0.70 16.37 2.48
N THR A 297 -0.36 15.83 1.31
CA THR A 297 0.94 16.06 0.68
C THR A 297 0.90 17.41 -0.02
N LYS A 298 1.83 18.30 0.36
CA LYS A 298 1.97 19.60 -0.32
C LYS A 298 2.24 19.34 -1.79
N PRO A 299 1.59 20.10 -2.71
CA PRO A 299 2.00 20.05 -4.10
C PRO A 299 3.49 20.36 -4.16
N VAL A 300 4.25 19.53 -4.87
CA VAL A 300 5.66 19.83 -5.12
C VAL A 300 5.67 21.08 -5.98
N THR A 301 5.87 22.22 -5.35
CA THR A 301 6.05 23.48 -6.05
C THR A 301 7.37 23.36 -6.79
N MET A 302 7.33 23.51 -8.11
CA MET A 302 8.54 23.78 -8.87
C MET A 302 9.24 24.94 -8.18
N ALA A 303 10.48 24.76 -7.75
CA ALA A 303 11.34 25.86 -7.44
C ALA A 303 11.56 26.59 -8.77
N HIS A 304 10.71 27.57 -9.07
CA HIS A 304 11.05 28.56 -10.08
C HIS A 304 12.33 29.19 -9.59
N GLY A 305 13.38 28.97 -10.33
CA GLY A 305 14.69 29.58 -10.10
C GLY A 305 14.67 31.09 -10.39
N ASP A 306 13.93 31.83 -9.58
CA ASP A 306 13.88 33.31 -9.60
C ASP A 306 14.10 33.84 -8.19
N GLU A 307 15.18 33.41 -7.59
CA GLU A 307 15.97 34.20 -6.65
C GLU A 307 17.43 33.82 -6.85
N GLN A 308 18.02 34.35 -7.91
CA GLN A 308 19.44 34.59 -7.86
C GLN A 308 19.70 35.49 -6.65
N PRO A 309 20.51 35.06 -5.66
CA PRO A 309 20.99 35.99 -4.66
C PRO A 309 21.73 37.07 -5.45
N GLY A 310 21.21 38.29 -5.37
CA GLY A 310 21.86 39.44 -5.98
C GLY A 310 23.31 39.50 -5.50
N TRP A 311 24.21 39.28 -6.40
CA TRP A 311 25.60 39.65 -6.19
C TRP A 311 25.61 41.15 -6.12
N ASP A 312 25.75 41.72 -4.90
CA ASP A 312 26.03 43.12 -4.69
C ASP A 312 27.44 43.38 -5.23
N ASP A 313 27.47 43.94 -6.44
CA ASP A 313 28.67 44.47 -7.11
C ASP A 313 29.12 45.80 -6.49
N THR A 314 29.10 45.92 -5.18
CA THR A 314 29.60 47.11 -4.51
C THR A 314 30.59 46.78 -3.42
N THR A 315 31.79 46.27 -3.81
CA THR A 315 33.05 46.53 -3.08
C THR A 315 34.22 46.02 -3.91
N GLY A 316 34.58 46.76 -4.90
CA GLY A 316 35.80 46.58 -5.67
C GLY A 316 36.64 47.82 -5.75
N THR A 317 37.04 48.41 -4.61
CA THR A 317 38.14 49.37 -4.56
C THR A 317 39.33 48.70 -3.88
N ALA A 318 40.29 48.25 -4.69
CA ALA A 318 41.63 47.92 -4.25
C ALA A 318 42.35 49.17 -3.79
N PRO A 319 43.11 49.19 -2.67
CA PRO A 319 43.98 50.28 -2.31
C PRO A 319 45.18 50.33 -3.26
N ARG A 320 45.44 51.51 -3.81
CA ARG A 320 46.71 51.83 -4.47
C ARG A 320 47.80 51.86 -3.41
N GLU A 321 48.81 51.05 -3.58
CA GLU A 321 50.11 51.28 -2.94
C GLU A 321 50.79 52.43 -3.66
N GLU A 322 51.04 53.52 -2.93
CA GLU A 322 52.01 54.56 -3.28
C GLU A 322 53.35 54.19 -2.64
N GLU A 323 54.39 54.26 -3.49
CA GLU A 323 55.85 54.19 -3.34
C GLU A 323 56.47 52.82 -3.17
#